data_45a1e36614cc3234d56bd64e460231b8
#
_entry.id   45a1e36614cc3234d56bd64e460231b8
#
_cell.length_a   1.000
_cell.length_b   1.000
_cell.length_c   1.000
_cell.angle_alpha   90.00
_cell.angle_beta   90.00
_cell.angle_gamma   90.00
#
_symmetry.space_group_name_H-M   'P 1'
#
loop_
_entity.id
_entity.type
_entity.pdbx_description
1 polymer ?
#
loop_
_entity_poly.entity_id
_entity_poly.type
_entity_poly.pdbx_seq_one_letter_code
_entity_poly.pdbx_strand_id
1 'polypeptide(L)'
;MSATESAEVMASLREAARMMRGLAEGATSGNWDHLCMGFEGCQVLNDGHLRDRKRVARFGRKEWKADHADARYVAAMQPAVALAVAAWLEGTAQGIEHDANEDRDGCYCVAEPSAHRAADVAREFLASVLPRACREAS
;
A
#
# COMPACT_ATOMS: atom_id res chain seq x y z
N MET A 1 24.56 2.86 5.03
CA MET A 1 23.68 4.03 5.21
C MET A 1 24.25 4.95 6.27
N SER A 2 24.31 6.26 6.03
CA SER A 2 24.68 7.23 7.06
C SER A 2 23.53 7.38 8.08
N ALA A 3 23.83 7.90 9.29
CA ALA A 3 22.79 8.11 10.32
C ALA A 3 21.67 9.06 9.84
N THR A 4 22.00 10.09 9.07
CA THR A 4 21.02 11.02 8.49
C THR A 4 20.13 10.30 7.47
N GLU A 5 20.73 9.53 6.56
CA GLU A 5 20.01 8.74 5.56
C GLU A 5 19.08 7.71 6.21
N SER A 6 19.55 7.02 7.25
CA SER A 6 18.73 6.09 8.02
C SER A 6 17.50 6.77 8.65
N ALA A 7 17.68 7.97 9.22
CA ALA A 7 16.59 8.74 9.82
C ALA A 7 15.55 9.16 8.78
N GLU A 8 15.97 9.61 7.60
CA GLU A 8 15.07 9.99 6.50
C GLU A 8 14.31 8.79 5.95
N VAL A 9 14.98 7.64 5.78
CA VAL A 9 14.35 6.39 5.35
C VAL A 9 13.31 5.94 6.37
N MET A 10 13.64 5.89 7.66
CA MET A 10 12.69 5.51 8.72
C MET A 10 11.48 6.44 8.76
N ALA A 11 11.68 7.75 8.62
CA ALA A 11 10.57 8.70 8.59
C ALA A 11 9.61 8.43 7.41
N SER A 12 10.17 8.20 6.21
CA SER A 12 9.37 7.88 5.01
C SER A 12 8.62 6.55 5.13
N LEU A 13 9.26 5.52 5.70
CA LEU A 13 8.62 4.21 5.94
C LEU A 13 7.44 4.33 6.91
N ARG A 14 7.62 5.02 8.02
CA ARG A 14 6.57 5.24 9.03
C ARG A 14 5.41 6.06 8.49
N GLU A 15 5.69 7.11 7.73
CA GLU A 15 4.66 7.95 7.11
C GLU A 15 3.84 7.14 6.08
N ALA A 16 4.48 6.39 5.20
CA ALA A 16 3.80 5.53 4.24
C ALA A 16 2.93 4.47 4.95
N ALA A 17 3.46 3.82 5.98
CA ALA A 17 2.72 2.84 6.76
C ALA A 17 1.49 3.44 7.43
N ARG A 18 1.62 4.61 8.03
CA ARG A 18 0.52 5.35 8.67
C ARG A 18 -0.57 5.70 7.66
N MET A 19 -0.20 6.22 6.49
CA MET A 19 -1.16 6.58 5.44
C MET A 19 -1.85 5.36 4.86
N MET A 20 -1.13 4.27 4.60
CA MET A 20 -1.72 3.01 4.12
C MET A 20 -2.74 2.45 5.12
N ARG A 21 -2.45 2.46 6.42
CA ARG A 21 -3.41 2.06 7.46
C ARG A 21 -4.66 2.92 7.42
N GLY A 22 -4.50 4.24 7.42
CA GLY A 22 -5.64 5.15 7.40
C GLY A 22 -6.55 4.95 6.18
N LEU A 23 -5.95 4.74 4.99
CA LEU A 23 -6.70 4.44 3.77
C LEU A 23 -7.40 3.08 3.86
N ALA A 24 -6.73 2.04 4.38
CA ALA A 24 -7.29 0.72 4.52
C ALA A 24 -8.45 0.67 5.54
N GLU A 25 -8.29 1.36 6.67
CA GLU A 25 -9.31 1.45 7.73
C GLU A 25 -10.55 2.24 7.26
N GLY A 26 -10.35 3.26 6.41
CA GLY A 26 -11.43 4.04 5.80
C GLY A 26 -12.11 3.37 4.60
N ALA A 27 -11.52 2.29 4.07
CA ALA A 27 -12.05 1.61 2.91
C ALA A 27 -13.22 0.68 3.25
N THR A 28 -13.98 0.28 2.23
CA THR A 28 -15.04 -0.73 2.39
C THR A 28 -14.47 -2.01 2.97
N SER A 29 -15.00 -2.45 4.10
CA SER A 29 -14.57 -3.65 4.82
C SER A 29 -14.88 -4.94 4.04
N GLY A 30 -14.22 -6.02 4.42
CA GLY A 30 -14.36 -7.35 3.84
C GLY A 30 -13.40 -7.60 2.68
N ASN A 31 -13.44 -8.80 2.15
CA ASN A 31 -12.67 -9.15 0.97
C ASN A 31 -13.32 -8.55 -0.27
N TRP A 32 -12.50 -8.07 -1.19
CA TRP A 32 -12.99 -7.52 -2.45
C TRP A 32 -12.88 -8.57 -3.55
N ASP A 33 -13.94 -8.67 -4.34
CA ASP A 33 -14.00 -9.54 -5.50
C ASP A 33 -14.44 -8.75 -6.74
N HIS A 34 -14.05 -9.19 -7.90
CA HIS A 34 -14.45 -8.58 -9.16
C HIS A 34 -15.57 -9.39 -9.82
N LEU A 35 -16.52 -8.68 -10.39
CA LEU A 35 -17.60 -9.24 -11.16
C LEU A 35 -17.73 -8.48 -12.49
N CYS A 36 -17.63 -9.19 -13.61
CA CYS A 36 -17.79 -8.61 -14.92
C CYS A 36 -19.06 -9.17 -15.58
N MET A 37 -20.05 -8.31 -15.74
CA MET A 37 -21.33 -8.64 -16.37
C MET A 37 -21.45 -7.89 -17.70
N GLY A 38 -21.77 -8.61 -18.77
CA GLY A 38 -21.69 -8.13 -20.16
C GLY A 38 -22.26 -6.74 -20.42
N PHE A 39 -23.42 -6.41 -19.90
CA PHE A 39 -24.05 -5.11 -20.11
C PHE A 39 -23.82 -4.11 -18.97
N GLU A 40 -23.42 -4.55 -17.78
CA GLU A 40 -23.16 -3.69 -16.63
C GLU A 40 -21.68 -3.30 -16.48
N GLY A 41 -20.79 -3.92 -17.25
CA GLY A 41 -19.35 -3.74 -17.16
C GLY A 41 -18.75 -4.49 -15.97
N CYS A 42 -17.52 -4.15 -15.61
CA CYS A 42 -16.82 -4.74 -14.50
C CYS A 42 -17.01 -3.92 -13.22
N GLN A 43 -17.16 -4.60 -12.10
CA GLN A 43 -17.33 -4.01 -10.77
C GLN A 43 -16.43 -4.71 -9.77
N VAL A 44 -16.04 -4.01 -8.73
CA VAL A 44 -15.42 -4.57 -7.53
C VAL A 44 -16.42 -4.43 -6.39
N LEU A 45 -16.71 -5.53 -5.72
CA LEU A 45 -17.69 -5.67 -4.66
C LEU A 45 -17.01 -6.27 -3.42
N ASN A 46 -17.51 -5.97 -2.23
CA ASN A 46 -17.08 -6.71 -1.04
C ASN A 46 -17.80 -8.05 -0.95
N ASP A 47 -17.32 -8.94 -0.09
CA ASP A 47 -17.81 -10.33 0.12
C ASP A 47 -19.10 -10.46 0.95
N GLY A 48 -19.81 -9.37 1.19
CA GLY A 48 -21.07 -9.37 1.91
C GLY A 48 -22.15 -10.23 1.23
N HIS A 49 -23.22 -10.55 1.95
CA HIS A 49 -24.42 -11.19 1.37
C HIS A 49 -24.89 -10.43 0.13
N LEU A 50 -25.45 -11.12 -0.86
CA LEU A 50 -25.89 -10.54 -2.14
C LEU A 50 -26.72 -9.25 -1.99
N ARG A 51 -27.49 -9.14 -0.89
CA ARG A 51 -28.30 -7.92 -0.59
C ARG A 51 -27.48 -6.80 0.06
N ASP A 52 -26.36 -7.13 0.69
CA ASP A 52 -25.53 -6.20 1.48
C ASP A 52 -24.19 -5.91 0.83
N ARG A 53 -23.92 -6.48 -0.34
CA ARG A 53 -22.68 -6.22 -1.09
C ARG A 53 -22.58 -4.75 -1.44
N LYS A 54 -21.51 -4.12 -0.95
CA LYS A 54 -21.20 -2.75 -1.31
C LYS A 54 -20.31 -2.73 -2.54
N ARG A 55 -20.66 -1.85 -3.47
CA ARG A 55 -19.80 -1.56 -4.62
C ARG A 55 -18.62 -0.72 -4.17
N VAL A 56 -17.43 -1.24 -4.41
CA VAL A 56 -16.16 -0.55 -4.15
C VAL A 56 -15.77 0.30 -5.35
N ALA A 57 -15.86 -0.26 -6.56
CA ALA A 57 -15.52 0.42 -7.79
C ALA A 57 -16.35 -0.10 -8.96
N ARG A 58 -16.53 0.74 -9.98
CA ARG A 58 -17.16 0.40 -11.25
C ARG A 58 -16.27 0.83 -12.40
N PHE A 59 -16.08 -0.06 -13.37
CA PHE A 59 -15.30 0.17 -14.58
C PHE A 59 -16.24 0.26 -15.77
N GLY A 60 -15.84 1.06 -16.77
CA GLY A 60 -16.63 1.29 -17.98
C GLY A 60 -16.76 0.07 -18.87
N ARG A 61 -17.39 0.26 -20.05
CA ARG A 61 -17.63 -0.80 -21.02
C ARG A 61 -16.80 -0.66 -22.29
N LYS A 62 -16.14 0.47 -22.50
CA LYS A 62 -15.55 0.83 -23.80
C LYS A 62 -14.34 -0.02 -24.15
N GLU A 63 -13.61 -0.48 -23.16
CA GLU A 63 -12.37 -1.26 -23.32
C GLU A 63 -12.42 -2.51 -22.44
N TRP A 64 -13.29 -3.45 -22.76
CA TRP A 64 -13.59 -4.64 -21.97
C TRP A 64 -12.36 -5.35 -21.36
N LYS A 65 -11.27 -5.50 -22.15
CA LYS A 65 -10.07 -6.19 -21.65
C LYS A 65 -9.34 -5.38 -20.59
N ALA A 66 -9.21 -4.07 -20.79
CA ALA A 66 -8.58 -3.16 -19.84
C ALA A 66 -9.42 -3.05 -18.56
N ASP A 67 -10.74 -2.84 -18.70
CA ASP A 67 -11.67 -2.75 -17.57
C ASP A 67 -11.68 -4.02 -16.72
N HIS A 68 -11.59 -5.20 -17.35
CA HIS A 68 -11.50 -6.47 -16.64
C HIS A 68 -10.17 -6.61 -15.87
N ALA A 69 -9.06 -6.24 -16.48
CA ALA A 69 -7.74 -6.26 -15.83
C ALA A 69 -7.68 -5.27 -14.66
N ASP A 70 -8.21 -4.07 -14.83
CA ASP A 70 -8.27 -3.04 -13.80
C ASP A 70 -9.14 -3.48 -12.62
N ALA A 71 -10.31 -4.07 -12.87
CA ALA A 71 -11.17 -4.59 -11.83
C ALA A 71 -10.48 -5.69 -11.00
N ARG A 72 -9.78 -6.61 -11.67
CA ARG A 72 -8.97 -7.65 -11.00
C ARG A 72 -7.84 -7.06 -10.17
N TYR A 73 -7.15 -6.07 -10.70
CA TYR A 73 -6.07 -5.39 -10.00
C TYR A 73 -6.58 -4.68 -8.74
N VAL A 74 -7.67 -3.90 -8.85
CA VAL A 74 -8.27 -3.22 -7.70
C VAL A 74 -8.77 -4.21 -6.65
N ALA A 75 -9.40 -5.32 -7.06
CA ALA A 75 -9.83 -6.36 -6.13
C ALA A 75 -8.63 -7.01 -5.39
N ALA A 76 -7.53 -7.24 -6.09
CA ALA A 76 -6.31 -7.80 -5.50
C ALA A 76 -5.65 -6.83 -4.49
N MET A 77 -5.77 -5.52 -4.70
CA MET A 77 -5.23 -4.47 -3.82
C MET A 77 -6.19 -4.09 -2.68
N GLN A 78 -6.98 -5.05 -2.21
CA GLN A 78 -7.91 -4.88 -1.09
C GLN A 78 -7.23 -4.40 0.20
N PRO A 79 -7.99 -3.88 1.20
CA PRO A 79 -7.45 -3.30 2.43
C PRO A 79 -6.48 -4.22 3.19
N ALA A 80 -6.72 -5.52 3.19
CA ALA A 80 -5.84 -6.50 3.86
C ALA A 80 -4.41 -6.48 3.29
N VAL A 81 -4.25 -6.27 1.97
CA VAL A 81 -2.94 -6.14 1.33
C VAL A 81 -2.24 -4.86 1.77
N ALA A 82 -2.97 -3.74 1.80
CA ALA A 82 -2.43 -2.46 2.27
C ALA A 82 -1.98 -2.54 3.74
N LEU A 83 -2.75 -3.22 4.60
CA LEU A 83 -2.37 -3.44 6.00
C LEU A 83 -1.11 -4.32 6.12
N ALA A 84 -0.99 -5.36 5.31
CA ALA A 84 0.20 -6.22 5.30
C ALA A 84 1.46 -5.46 4.84
N VAL A 85 1.34 -4.62 3.80
CA VAL A 85 2.43 -3.76 3.34
C VAL A 85 2.79 -2.73 4.41
N ALA A 86 1.81 -2.09 5.05
CA ALA A 86 2.05 -1.14 6.13
C ALA A 86 2.80 -1.79 7.31
N ALA A 87 2.42 -3.01 7.70
CA ALA A 87 3.10 -3.77 8.74
C ALA A 87 4.56 -4.10 8.36
N TRP A 88 4.80 -4.47 7.10
CA TRP A 88 6.14 -4.71 6.60
C TRP A 88 7.01 -3.45 6.60
N LEU A 89 6.50 -2.31 6.16
CA LEU A 89 7.22 -1.02 6.18
C LEU A 89 7.58 -0.61 7.61
N GLU A 90 6.64 -0.76 8.53
CA GLU A 90 6.83 -0.45 9.95
C GLU A 90 7.88 -1.36 10.61
N GLY A 91 7.81 -2.67 10.36
CA GLY A 91 8.79 -3.64 10.82
C GLY A 91 10.20 -3.35 10.28
N THR A 92 10.30 -2.90 9.01
CA THR A 92 11.57 -2.47 8.43
C THR A 92 12.12 -1.22 9.11
N ALA A 93 11.29 -0.23 9.41
CA ALA A 93 11.71 0.98 10.14
C ALA A 93 12.19 0.64 11.56
N GLN A 94 11.51 -0.26 12.26
CA GLN A 94 11.91 -0.74 13.59
C GLN A 94 13.26 -1.48 13.53
N GLY A 95 13.47 -2.31 12.51
CA GLY A 95 14.75 -3.01 12.32
C GLY A 95 15.92 -2.04 12.09
N ILE A 96 15.74 -1.00 11.26
CA ILE A 96 16.76 0.02 11.05
C ILE A 96 17.08 0.77 12.35
N GLU A 97 16.04 1.10 13.14
CA GLU A 97 16.22 1.76 14.44
C GLU A 97 16.94 0.88 15.44
N HIS A 98 16.63 -0.40 15.48
CA HIS A 98 17.30 -1.39 16.33
C HIS A 98 18.79 -1.50 15.97
N ASP A 99 19.10 -1.69 14.70
CA ASP A 99 20.48 -1.79 14.20
C ASP A 99 21.31 -0.51 14.47
N ALA A 100 20.66 0.66 14.52
CA ALA A 100 21.32 1.93 14.84
C ALA A 100 21.60 2.11 16.34
N ASN A 101 20.83 1.46 17.21
CA ASN A 101 20.91 1.63 18.67
C ASN A 101 21.75 0.54 19.36
N GLU A 102 21.93 -0.61 18.73
CA GLU A 102 22.78 -1.66 19.31
C GLU A 102 24.26 -1.45 18.92
N ASP A 103 25.11 -1.37 19.91
CA ASP A 103 26.56 -1.41 19.77
C ASP A 103 26.99 -2.79 19.20
N ARG A 104 27.01 -2.88 17.90
CA ARG A 104 27.84 -3.68 16.98
C ARG A 104 28.25 -5.11 17.30
N ASP A 105 27.54 -5.86 18.10
CA ASP A 105 27.83 -7.30 18.27
C ASP A 105 27.13 -8.22 17.25
N GLY A 106 26.94 -7.72 16.02
CA GLY A 106 26.79 -8.57 14.85
C GLY A 106 25.37 -9.05 14.53
N CYS A 107 24.31 -8.50 15.11
CA CYS A 107 22.96 -8.79 14.69
C CYS A 107 22.50 -7.77 13.60
N TYR A 108 22.54 -8.17 12.34
CA TYR A 108 21.92 -7.40 11.27
C TYR A 108 20.45 -7.78 11.17
N CYS A 109 19.58 -7.04 11.85
CA CYS A 109 18.13 -7.31 11.85
C CYS A 109 17.45 -6.97 10.51
N VAL A 110 18.01 -6.03 9.73
CA VAL A 110 17.54 -5.68 8.39
C VAL A 110 18.72 -5.62 7.42
N ALA A 111 18.68 -6.45 6.39
CA ALA A 111 19.67 -6.37 5.31
C ALA A 111 19.47 -5.02 4.55
N GLU A 112 20.55 -4.28 4.36
CA GLU A 112 20.54 -2.97 3.68
C GLU A 112 19.78 -2.96 2.34
N PRO A 113 19.89 -3.98 1.45
CA PRO A 113 19.08 -4.05 0.24
C PRO A 113 17.58 -4.12 0.50
N SER A 114 17.14 -4.73 1.62
CA SER A 114 15.73 -4.80 1.99
C SER A 114 15.20 -3.45 2.46
N ALA A 115 15.99 -2.69 3.20
CA ALA A 115 15.67 -1.33 3.63
C ALA A 115 15.50 -0.38 2.44
N HIS A 116 16.40 -0.45 1.46
CA HIS A 116 16.29 0.36 0.24
C HIS A 116 15.04 0.02 -0.58
N ARG A 117 14.71 -1.26 -0.76
CA ARG A 117 13.48 -1.68 -1.45
C ARG A 117 12.22 -1.20 -0.73
N ALA A 118 12.20 -1.27 0.59
CA ALA A 118 11.09 -0.76 1.39
C ALA A 118 10.96 0.76 1.23
N ALA A 119 12.07 1.49 1.22
CA ALA A 119 12.09 2.93 0.97
C ALA A 119 11.57 3.30 -0.42
N ASP A 120 11.91 2.52 -1.45
CA ASP A 120 11.38 2.72 -2.80
C ASP A 120 9.86 2.54 -2.83
N VAL A 121 9.33 1.47 -2.23
CA VAL A 121 7.87 1.23 -2.13
C VAL A 121 7.20 2.38 -1.39
N ALA A 122 7.75 2.82 -0.26
CA ALA A 122 7.21 3.94 0.51
C ALA A 122 7.18 5.24 -0.32
N ARG A 123 8.25 5.55 -1.03
CA ARG A 123 8.38 6.75 -1.87
C ARG A 123 7.37 6.75 -3.00
N GLU A 124 7.24 5.65 -3.73
CA GLU A 124 6.27 5.51 -4.82
C GLU A 124 4.83 5.63 -4.32
N PHE A 125 4.52 5.01 -3.18
CA PHE A 125 3.21 5.13 -2.57
C PHE A 125 2.91 6.59 -2.16
N LEU A 126 3.80 7.25 -1.42
CA LEU A 126 3.63 8.64 -1.00
C LEU A 126 3.47 9.57 -2.21
N ALA A 127 4.25 9.35 -3.26
CA ALA A 127 4.12 10.09 -4.51
C ALA A 127 2.76 9.88 -5.19
N SER A 128 2.12 8.75 -5.03
CA SER A 128 0.81 8.44 -5.63
C SER A 128 -0.36 9.08 -4.88
N VAL A 129 -0.25 9.21 -3.55
CA VAL A 129 -1.36 9.68 -2.70
C VAL A 129 -1.30 11.15 -2.34
N LEU A 130 -0.09 11.76 -2.36
CA LEU A 130 0.06 13.19 -2.10
C LEU A 130 -0.41 14.03 -3.30
N PRO A 131 -1.16 15.11 -3.08
CA PRO A 131 -1.54 16.04 -4.14
C PRO A 131 -0.34 16.56 -4.90
N ARG A 132 -0.47 16.76 -6.22
CA ARG A 132 0.63 17.28 -7.08
C ARG A 132 1.20 18.60 -6.55
N ALA A 133 0.37 19.47 -5.99
CA ALA A 133 0.79 20.74 -5.40
C ALA A 133 1.79 20.61 -4.24
N CYS A 134 1.77 19.49 -3.50
CA CYS A 134 2.73 19.23 -2.43
C CYS A 134 4.06 18.66 -2.93
N ARG A 135 4.10 18.15 -4.18
CA ARG A 135 5.30 17.57 -4.79
C ARG A 135 6.26 18.61 -5.38
N GLU A 136 5.72 19.77 -5.75
CA GLU A 136 6.52 20.86 -6.35
C GLU A 136 7.16 21.79 -5.29
N ALA A 137 6.79 21.63 -4.02
CA ALA A 137 7.29 22.44 -2.90
C ALA A 137 8.42 21.77 -2.10
N SER A 138 8.84 20.57 -2.50
CA SER A 138 9.96 19.82 -1.91
C SER A 138 11.14 19.78 -2.85
#